data_cf433951a013001878b9c822f2123387
#
_entry.id   cf433951a013001878b9c822f2123387
#
_cell.length_a   1.000
_cell.length_b   1.000
_cell.length_c   1.000
_cell.angle_alpha   90.00
_cell.angle_beta   90.00
_cell.angle_gamma   90.00
#
_symmetry.space_group_name_H-M   'P 1'
#
loop_
_entity.id
_entity.type
_entity.pdbx_description
1 polymer ?
#
loop_
_entity_poly.entity_id
_entity_poly.type
_entity_poly.pdbx_seq_one_letter_code
_entity_poly.pdbx_strand_id
1 'polypeptide(L)'
;MKDITVIVPINDIAQTNFSVLFDTAIKSLNTQTTKPEKVIVVHCECPGVEQWLGNYDFEELDVTILKNPGDTDFCSQINFASEKVETEWFSVLEVDDEYSNIWFKNVKEYMESYDEIGIFLPLVLDVDVDGNFINFTNEACWAMNFTEKLGELDNGALLNYQNFQTSGAVFNTEHFTSIGGFKSGIKLTFVYEFLLRATYNDVKVMTVPKVGYKHTNMRAGSLFWEYKNNDKVQIGSDEAKFWIDTAKKEYFFKDDRNIMYEESVN
;
A
#
# COMPACT_ATOMS: atom_id res chain seq x y z
N MET A 1 1.08 5.00 -23.03
CA MET A 1 0.51 3.75 -22.44
C MET A 1 0.64 3.91 -20.95
N LYS A 2 -0.35 3.55 -20.17
CA LYS A 2 -0.28 3.69 -18.70
C LYS A 2 0.51 2.50 -18.13
N ASP A 3 1.84 2.63 -18.13
CA ASP A 3 2.75 1.56 -17.73
C ASP A 3 2.92 1.55 -16.21
N ILE A 4 2.95 0.35 -15.62
CA ILE A 4 2.96 0.15 -14.18
C ILE A 4 4.21 -0.65 -13.81
N THR A 5 5.01 -0.12 -12.89
CA THR A 5 6.06 -0.86 -12.19
C THR A 5 5.51 -1.45 -10.90
N VAL A 6 5.84 -2.69 -10.57
CA VAL A 6 5.50 -3.29 -9.28
C VAL A 6 6.72 -3.32 -8.38
N ILE A 7 6.58 -2.79 -7.16
CA ILE A 7 7.59 -2.85 -6.11
C ILE A 7 7.26 -4.02 -5.18
N VAL A 8 8.23 -4.91 -4.97
CA VAL A 8 8.12 -6.07 -4.06
C VAL A 8 9.16 -5.91 -2.95
N PRO A 9 8.77 -5.45 -1.74
CA PRO A 9 9.71 -5.28 -0.64
C PRO A 9 9.96 -6.60 0.08
N ILE A 10 11.24 -6.89 0.40
CA ILE A 10 11.67 -8.05 1.18
C ILE A 10 12.40 -7.57 2.43
N ASN A 11 11.89 -7.93 3.60
CA ASN A 11 12.52 -7.59 4.88
C ASN A 11 13.40 -8.73 5.41
N ASP A 12 12.90 -9.97 5.35
CA ASP A 12 13.60 -11.15 5.87
C ASP A 12 13.20 -12.41 5.10
N ILE A 13 14.19 -13.16 4.61
CA ILE A 13 14.00 -14.45 3.94
C ILE A 13 14.02 -15.63 4.90
N ALA A 14 14.40 -15.43 6.16
CA ALA A 14 14.42 -16.49 7.18
C ALA A 14 13.04 -16.78 7.77
N GLN A 15 12.01 -16.02 7.37
CA GLN A 15 10.63 -16.25 7.79
C GLN A 15 10.14 -17.65 7.35
N THR A 16 9.38 -18.27 8.21
CA THR A 16 8.74 -19.56 7.90
C THR A 16 7.91 -19.44 6.61
N ASN A 17 8.12 -20.36 5.69
CA ASN A 17 7.44 -20.41 4.39
C ASN A 17 7.70 -19.21 3.44
N PHE A 18 8.74 -18.40 3.65
CA PHE A 18 9.04 -17.25 2.80
C PHE A 18 9.05 -17.63 1.30
N SER A 19 9.75 -18.69 0.91
CA SER A 19 9.84 -19.11 -0.49
C SER A 19 8.47 -19.41 -1.11
N VAL A 20 7.57 -20.06 -0.37
CA VAL A 20 6.23 -20.40 -0.84
C VAL A 20 5.37 -19.13 -0.99
N LEU A 21 5.48 -18.22 -0.04
CA LEU A 21 4.76 -16.94 -0.09
C LEU A 21 5.24 -16.10 -1.27
N PHE A 22 6.55 -15.93 -1.41
CA PHE A 22 7.14 -15.19 -2.52
C PHE A 22 6.80 -15.81 -3.88
N ASP A 23 6.85 -17.14 -4.02
CA ASP A 23 6.41 -17.85 -5.23
C ASP A 23 4.96 -17.52 -5.59
N THR A 24 4.08 -17.50 -4.60
CA THR A 24 2.66 -17.17 -4.79
C THR A 24 2.49 -15.73 -5.23
N ALA A 25 3.18 -14.80 -4.58
CA ALA A 25 3.18 -13.38 -4.94
C ALA A 25 3.67 -13.15 -6.38
N ILE A 26 4.85 -13.69 -6.74
CA ILE A 26 5.43 -13.55 -8.09
C ILE A 26 4.55 -14.23 -9.15
N LYS A 27 3.97 -15.40 -8.85
CA LYS A 27 3.03 -16.07 -9.73
C LYS A 27 1.80 -15.21 -10.01
N SER A 28 1.33 -14.44 -9.03
CA SER A 28 0.19 -13.52 -9.23
C SER A 28 0.51 -12.42 -10.26
N LEU A 29 1.79 -12.03 -10.43
CA LEU A 29 2.27 -11.13 -11.47
C LEU A 29 2.36 -11.82 -12.83
N ASN A 30 2.93 -13.03 -12.86
CA ASN A 30 3.08 -13.80 -14.10
C ASN A 30 1.72 -14.20 -14.73
N THR A 31 0.68 -14.36 -13.92
CA THR A 31 -0.68 -14.71 -14.37
C THR A 31 -1.55 -13.51 -14.72
N GLN A 32 -1.06 -12.27 -14.59
CA GLN A 32 -1.81 -11.09 -15.00
C GLN A 32 -2.16 -11.12 -16.50
N THR A 33 -3.42 -10.78 -16.83
CA THR A 33 -3.84 -10.63 -18.23
C THR A 33 -3.17 -9.45 -18.93
N THR A 34 -2.78 -8.43 -18.16
CA THR A 34 -1.94 -7.33 -18.57
C THR A 34 -0.79 -7.26 -17.59
N LYS A 35 0.40 -7.69 -18.02
CA LYS A 35 1.59 -7.73 -17.15
C LYS A 35 2.05 -6.32 -16.76
N PRO A 36 2.71 -6.18 -15.59
CA PRO A 36 3.44 -4.96 -15.29
C PRO A 36 4.58 -4.76 -16.31
N GLU A 37 4.97 -3.53 -16.55
CA GLU A 37 6.11 -3.19 -17.41
C GLU A 37 7.43 -3.63 -16.78
N LYS A 38 7.55 -3.45 -15.46
CA LYS A 38 8.74 -3.78 -14.70
C LYS A 38 8.38 -4.23 -13.28
N VAL A 39 9.23 -5.05 -12.70
CA VAL A 39 9.18 -5.42 -11.28
C VAL A 39 10.46 -4.97 -10.60
N ILE A 40 10.37 -4.24 -9.52
CA ILE A 40 11.49 -3.88 -8.66
C ILE A 40 11.38 -4.70 -7.38
N VAL A 41 12.29 -5.65 -7.19
CA VAL A 41 12.42 -6.35 -5.91
C VAL A 41 13.41 -5.56 -5.06
N VAL A 42 12.94 -4.97 -3.97
CA VAL A 42 13.78 -4.19 -3.06
C VAL A 42 13.99 -4.96 -1.76
N HIS A 43 15.23 -5.05 -1.29
CA HIS A 43 15.56 -5.75 -0.06
C HIS A 43 16.50 -4.92 0.83
N CYS A 44 16.41 -5.16 2.14
CA CYS A 44 17.40 -4.70 3.09
C CYS A 44 18.62 -5.64 3.14
N GLU A 45 19.64 -5.29 3.93
CA GLU A 45 20.76 -6.18 4.17
C GLU A 45 20.33 -7.38 5.03
N CYS A 46 20.07 -8.50 4.35
CA CYS A 46 19.66 -9.76 4.94
C CYS A 46 20.58 -10.88 4.45
N PRO A 47 21.14 -11.71 5.33
CA PRO A 47 22.06 -12.78 4.92
C PRO A 47 21.42 -13.72 3.91
N GLY A 48 22.11 -13.94 2.79
CA GLY A 48 21.70 -14.86 1.73
C GLY A 48 20.63 -14.36 0.75
N VAL A 49 20.01 -13.18 0.98
CA VAL A 49 18.95 -12.66 0.11
C VAL A 49 19.42 -12.44 -1.33
N GLU A 50 20.58 -11.85 -1.51
CA GLU A 50 21.15 -11.60 -2.86
C GLU A 50 21.42 -12.90 -3.61
N GLN A 51 21.99 -13.91 -2.92
CA GLN A 51 22.23 -15.22 -3.51
C GLN A 51 20.91 -15.94 -3.84
N TRP A 52 19.92 -15.84 -2.97
CA TRP A 52 18.63 -16.47 -3.17
C TRP A 52 17.90 -15.84 -4.36
N LEU A 53 17.83 -14.51 -4.42
CA LEU A 53 17.21 -13.75 -5.52
C LEU A 53 17.95 -13.98 -6.85
N GLY A 54 19.29 -14.08 -6.83
CA GLY A 54 20.10 -14.33 -8.03
C GLY A 54 19.90 -15.73 -8.63
N ASN A 55 19.33 -16.68 -7.87
CA ASN A 55 18.98 -18.02 -8.34
C ASN A 55 17.47 -18.21 -8.56
N TYR A 56 16.65 -17.20 -8.27
CA TYR A 56 15.20 -17.30 -8.43
C TYR A 56 14.81 -17.08 -9.89
N ASP A 57 13.90 -17.93 -10.39
CA ASP A 57 13.36 -17.82 -11.75
C ASP A 57 12.10 -16.94 -11.75
N PHE A 58 12.23 -15.73 -12.27
CA PHE A 58 11.12 -14.78 -12.40
C PHE A 58 10.29 -15.00 -13.68
N GLU A 59 10.56 -16.07 -14.43
CA GLU A 59 9.89 -16.38 -15.70
C GLU A 59 10.01 -15.23 -16.74
N GLU A 60 8.87 -14.66 -17.16
CA GLU A 60 8.81 -13.62 -18.20
C GLU A 60 8.82 -12.18 -17.67
N LEU A 61 8.97 -11.99 -16.35
CA LEU A 61 8.97 -10.65 -15.77
C LEU A 61 10.31 -9.94 -15.97
N ASP A 62 10.26 -8.65 -16.33
CA ASP A 62 11.46 -7.78 -16.32
C ASP A 62 11.73 -7.33 -14.88
N VAL A 63 12.74 -7.90 -14.24
CA VAL A 63 13.01 -7.70 -12.82
C VAL A 63 14.32 -6.97 -12.58
N THR A 64 14.25 -5.94 -11.76
CA THR A 64 15.43 -5.26 -11.20
C THR A 64 15.48 -5.52 -9.70
N ILE A 65 16.63 -6.00 -9.20
CA ILE A 65 16.86 -6.21 -7.77
C ILE A 65 17.62 -5.01 -7.22
N LEU A 66 17.08 -4.38 -6.16
CA LEU A 66 17.67 -3.22 -5.51
C LEU A 66 17.96 -3.53 -4.04
N LYS A 67 19.17 -3.19 -3.60
CA LYS A 67 19.53 -3.19 -2.18
C LYS A 67 19.29 -1.80 -1.59
N ASN A 68 18.41 -1.70 -0.62
CA ASN A 68 18.22 -0.47 0.15
C ASN A 68 19.36 -0.33 1.18
N PRO A 69 20.19 0.70 1.08
CA PRO A 69 21.29 0.93 2.02
C PRO A 69 20.85 1.63 3.32
N GLY A 70 19.60 2.07 3.39
CA GLY A 70 19.02 2.84 4.50
C GLY A 70 18.26 1.97 5.49
N ASP A 71 17.24 2.56 6.09
CA ASP A 71 16.36 1.90 7.04
C ASP A 71 15.64 0.71 6.43
N THR A 72 15.44 -0.33 7.22
CA THR A 72 14.94 -1.63 6.76
C THR A 72 13.43 -1.78 6.88
N ASP A 73 12.74 -0.75 7.39
CA ASP A 73 11.29 -0.79 7.51
C ASP A 73 10.59 -0.75 6.14
N PHE A 74 9.34 -1.20 6.13
CA PHE A 74 8.52 -1.29 4.92
C PHE A 74 8.41 0.05 4.18
N CYS A 75 8.11 1.14 4.90
CA CYS A 75 7.94 2.47 4.31
C CYS A 75 9.21 2.96 3.64
N SER A 76 10.36 2.80 4.30
CA SER A 76 11.67 3.21 3.78
C SER A 76 12.05 2.42 2.53
N GLN A 77 11.74 1.13 2.47
CA GLN A 77 11.98 0.32 1.27
C GLN A 77 11.12 0.78 0.09
N ILE A 78 9.83 1.05 0.32
CA ILE A 78 8.94 1.56 -0.73
C ILE A 78 9.38 2.94 -1.21
N ASN A 79 9.70 3.85 -0.29
CA ASN A 79 10.18 5.18 -0.65
C ASN A 79 11.45 5.12 -1.49
N PHE A 80 12.44 4.31 -1.06
CA PHE A 80 13.67 4.12 -1.80
C PHE A 80 13.44 3.55 -3.21
N ALA A 81 12.59 2.53 -3.33
CA ALA A 81 12.30 1.90 -4.61
C ALA A 81 11.48 2.83 -5.53
N SER A 82 10.54 3.61 -4.98
CA SER A 82 9.71 4.53 -5.76
C SER A 82 10.53 5.63 -6.46
N GLU A 83 11.67 6.05 -5.88
CA GLU A 83 12.61 6.97 -6.52
C GLU A 83 13.33 6.38 -7.75
N LYS A 84 13.28 5.05 -7.92
CA LYS A 84 13.90 4.31 -9.03
C LYS A 84 12.86 3.84 -10.07
N VAL A 85 11.60 4.14 -9.84
CA VAL A 85 10.53 3.86 -10.80
C VAL A 85 10.64 4.81 -11.98
N GLU A 86 10.69 4.25 -13.19
CA GLU A 86 10.77 5.00 -14.44
C GLU A 86 9.42 5.14 -15.15
N THR A 87 8.44 4.35 -14.75
CA THR A 87 7.07 4.40 -15.28
C THR A 87 6.25 5.50 -14.61
N GLU A 88 5.22 5.97 -15.28
CA GLU A 88 4.28 6.97 -14.72
C GLU A 88 3.57 6.47 -13.46
N TRP A 89 3.40 5.14 -13.35
CA TRP A 89 2.64 4.51 -12.27
C TRP A 89 3.42 3.38 -11.62
N PHE A 90 3.18 3.17 -10.33
CA PHE A 90 3.67 1.98 -9.64
C PHE A 90 2.61 1.41 -8.69
N SER A 91 2.81 0.17 -8.30
CA SER A 91 2.02 -0.53 -7.29
C SER A 91 2.93 -1.31 -6.35
N VAL A 92 2.45 -1.69 -5.18
CA VAL A 92 3.21 -2.46 -4.19
C VAL A 92 2.58 -3.83 -4.02
N LEU A 93 3.41 -4.88 -4.07
CA LEU A 93 3.03 -6.26 -3.76
C LEU A 93 3.78 -6.73 -2.53
N GLU A 94 3.05 -7.03 -1.47
CA GLU A 94 3.60 -7.66 -0.28
C GLU A 94 3.86 -9.15 -0.53
N VAL A 95 4.91 -9.70 0.07
CA VAL A 95 5.37 -11.08 -0.25
C VAL A 95 4.39 -12.19 0.16
N ASP A 96 3.44 -11.89 1.01
CA ASP A 96 2.40 -12.81 1.51
C ASP A 96 1.02 -12.59 0.89
N ASP A 97 0.96 -11.76 -0.15
CA ASP A 97 -0.27 -11.33 -0.80
C ASP A 97 -0.29 -11.67 -2.30
N GLU A 98 -1.42 -11.43 -2.93
CA GLU A 98 -1.63 -11.75 -4.35
C GLU A 98 -2.45 -10.67 -5.06
N TYR A 99 -2.11 -10.34 -6.30
CA TYR A 99 -3.02 -9.61 -7.18
C TYR A 99 -4.09 -10.53 -7.77
N SER A 100 -5.29 -10.00 -7.96
CA SER A 100 -6.26 -10.60 -8.90
C SER A 100 -5.67 -10.58 -10.32
N ASN A 101 -5.81 -11.67 -11.07
CA ASN A 101 -5.20 -11.84 -12.40
C ASN A 101 -5.65 -10.84 -13.48
N ILE A 102 -6.68 -10.03 -13.20
CA ILE A 102 -7.21 -9.00 -14.09
C ILE A 102 -7.03 -7.58 -13.53
N TRP A 103 -6.31 -7.41 -12.41
CA TRP A 103 -6.25 -6.12 -11.73
C TRP A 103 -5.64 -5.03 -12.61
N PHE A 104 -4.47 -5.27 -13.20
CA PHE A 104 -3.82 -4.23 -14.02
C PHE A 104 -4.59 -3.89 -15.28
N LYS A 105 -5.32 -4.86 -15.86
CA LYS A 105 -6.26 -4.56 -16.94
C LYS A 105 -7.36 -3.62 -16.45
N ASN A 106 -8.02 -3.95 -15.33
CA ASN A 106 -9.12 -3.15 -14.79
C ASN A 106 -8.66 -1.73 -14.43
N VAL A 107 -7.55 -1.58 -13.70
CA VAL A 107 -7.11 -0.24 -13.28
C VAL A 107 -6.68 0.63 -14.47
N LYS A 108 -6.10 0.05 -15.52
CA LYS A 108 -5.77 0.79 -16.76
C LYS A 108 -7.02 1.35 -17.43
N GLU A 109 -8.13 0.63 -17.45
CA GLU A 109 -9.41 1.14 -17.96
C GLU A 109 -9.92 2.34 -17.15
N TYR A 110 -9.72 2.33 -15.82
CA TYR A 110 -10.05 3.47 -14.96
C TYR A 110 -9.09 4.66 -15.19
N MET A 111 -7.79 4.42 -15.34
CA MET A 111 -6.81 5.47 -15.65
C MET A 111 -7.08 6.18 -16.99
N GLU A 112 -7.67 5.47 -17.96
CA GLU A 112 -8.07 6.05 -19.24
C GLU A 112 -9.34 6.90 -19.12
N SER A 113 -10.21 6.59 -18.14
CA SER A 113 -11.48 7.26 -17.93
C SER A 113 -11.43 8.41 -16.93
N TYR A 114 -10.42 8.41 -16.05
CA TYR A 114 -10.28 9.34 -14.94
C TYR A 114 -8.81 9.80 -14.84
N ASP A 115 -8.42 10.67 -15.74
CA ASP A 115 -7.04 11.14 -15.92
C ASP A 115 -6.56 12.08 -14.78
N GLU A 116 -7.50 12.65 -14.03
CA GLU A 116 -7.20 13.49 -12.88
C GLU A 116 -6.89 12.72 -11.58
N ILE A 117 -7.12 11.41 -11.55
CA ILE A 117 -6.88 10.59 -10.35
C ILE A 117 -5.40 10.27 -10.23
N GLY A 118 -4.85 10.48 -9.03
CA GLY A 118 -3.44 10.18 -8.73
C GLY A 118 -3.23 8.86 -7.98
N ILE A 119 -4.29 8.29 -7.37
CA ILE A 119 -4.20 7.03 -6.62
C ILE A 119 -5.47 6.22 -6.86
N PHE A 120 -5.30 4.97 -7.31
CA PHE A 120 -6.40 4.01 -7.46
C PHE A 120 -6.28 2.92 -6.40
N LEU A 121 -7.31 2.76 -5.57
CA LEU A 121 -7.40 1.72 -4.56
C LEU A 121 -8.28 0.57 -5.05
N PRO A 122 -7.82 -0.70 -5.02
CA PRO A 122 -8.69 -1.83 -5.32
C PRO A 122 -9.68 -2.10 -4.18
N LEU A 123 -10.75 -2.85 -4.45
CA LEU A 123 -11.32 -3.67 -3.38
C LEU A 123 -10.30 -4.72 -2.97
N VAL A 124 -9.96 -4.74 -1.69
CA VAL A 124 -9.07 -5.74 -1.10
C VAL A 124 -9.91 -6.85 -0.49
N LEU A 125 -9.64 -8.08 -0.90
CA LEU A 125 -10.18 -9.28 -0.30
C LEU A 125 -9.30 -9.70 0.87
N ASP A 126 -9.76 -9.50 2.11
CA ASP A 126 -9.06 -9.96 3.29
C ASP A 126 -9.38 -11.43 3.57
N VAL A 127 -8.35 -12.25 3.70
CA VAL A 127 -8.44 -13.66 4.07
C VAL A 127 -7.58 -13.97 5.30
N ASP A 128 -7.91 -15.06 6.01
CA ASP A 128 -7.02 -15.60 7.04
C ASP A 128 -5.89 -16.45 6.43
N VAL A 129 -5.01 -16.96 7.28
CA VAL A 129 -3.88 -17.81 6.88
C VAL A 129 -4.28 -19.14 6.23
N ASP A 130 -5.50 -19.56 6.40
CA ASP A 130 -6.10 -20.77 5.78
C ASP A 130 -6.85 -20.42 4.48
N GLY A 131 -6.88 -19.13 4.10
CA GLY A 131 -7.57 -18.64 2.92
C GLY A 131 -9.06 -18.41 3.08
N ASN A 132 -9.60 -18.46 4.30
CA ASN A 132 -11.02 -18.21 4.55
C ASN A 132 -11.29 -16.70 4.49
N PHE A 133 -12.43 -16.33 3.92
CA PHE A 133 -12.89 -14.96 3.81
C PHE A 133 -13.09 -14.30 5.19
N ILE A 134 -12.56 -13.10 5.36
CA ILE A 134 -12.77 -12.24 6.54
C ILE A 134 -13.70 -11.09 6.17
N ASN A 135 -13.30 -10.20 5.28
CA ASN A 135 -14.06 -9.04 4.84
C ASN A 135 -13.54 -8.50 3.49
N PHE A 136 -14.16 -7.42 3.02
CA PHE A 136 -13.60 -6.55 2.01
C PHE A 136 -13.16 -5.22 2.66
N THR A 137 -12.05 -4.67 2.19
CA THR A 137 -11.58 -3.33 2.54
C THR A 137 -11.64 -2.41 1.31
N ASN A 138 -11.66 -1.10 1.52
CA ASN A 138 -11.88 -0.07 0.50
C ASN A 138 -13.30 -0.04 -0.10
N GLU A 139 -14.24 -0.75 0.53
CA GLU A 139 -15.64 -0.79 0.10
C GLU A 139 -16.43 0.46 0.52
N ALA A 140 -16.02 1.09 1.62
CA ALA A 140 -16.82 2.13 2.30
C ALA A 140 -17.12 3.36 1.43
N CYS A 141 -16.24 3.74 0.51
CA CYS A 141 -16.48 4.86 -0.42
C CYS A 141 -17.72 4.64 -1.29
N TRP A 142 -18.05 3.40 -1.57
CA TRP A 142 -19.23 3.01 -2.37
C TRP A 142 -20.52 3.07 -1.58
N ALA A 143 -20.44 2.74 -0.28
CA ALA A 143 -21.59 2.67 0.60
C ALA A 143 -21.95 4.03 1.22
N MET A 144 -20.97 4.92 1.41
CA MET A 144 -21.13 6.11 2.23
C MET A 144 -21.41 7.40 1.45
N ASN A 145 -20.97 7.52 0.21
CA ASN A 145 -21.10 8.75 -0.56
C ASN A 145 -21.67 8.47 -1.96
N PHE A 146 -22.97 8.56 -2.11
CA PHE A 146 -23.62 8.73 -3.41
C PHE A 146 -23.46 10.18 -3.89
N THR A 147 -22.22 10.63 -4.02
CA THR A 147 -21.93 11.93 -4.64
C THR A 147 -21.82 11.78 -6.15
N GLU A 148 -21.82 12.87 -6.88
CA GLU A 148 -21.58 12.90 -8.34
C GLU A 148 -20.24 12.26 -8.72
N LYS A 149 -19.30 12.19 -7.78
CA LYS A 149 -17.98 11.57 -7.92
C LYS A 149 -17.90 10.25 -7.17
N LEU A 150 -18.68 9.30 -7.61
CA LEU A 150 -18.74 7.96 -7.05
C LEU A 150 -17.34 7.32 -7.00
N GLY A 151 -16.91 6.88 -5.80
CA GLY A 151 -15.62 6.25 -5.59
C GLY A 151 -14.47 7.20 -5.26
N GLU A 152 -14.60 8.52 -5.42
CA GLU A 152 -13.59 9.49 -4.99
C GLU A 152 -13.56 9.61 -3.47
N LEU A 153 -12.34 9.52 -2.90
CA LEU A 153 -12.09 9.61 -1.48
C LEU A 153 -11.64 11.03 -1.15
N ASP A 154 -12.34 11.71 -0.25
CA ASP A 154 -12.00 13.04 0.21
C ASP A 154 -11.59 13.08 1.70
N ASN A 155 -11.10 14.22 2.17
CA ASN A 155 -10.71 14.41 3.56
C ASN A 155 -11.87 14.18 4.53
N GLY A 156 -13.07 14.57 4.18
CA GLY A 156 -14.25 14.38 5.03
C GLY A 156 -14.55 12.90 5.27
N ALA A 157 -14.45 12.08 4.23
CA ALA A 157 -14.57 10.63 4.34
C ALA A 157 -13.46 10.04 5.22
N LEU A 158 -12.20 10.45 5.00
CA LEU A 158 -11.06 9.98 5.79
C LEU A 158 -11.11 10.38 7.26
N LEU A 159 -11.59 11.57 7.59
CA LEU A 159 -11.74 12.00 8.98
C LEU A 159 -12.79 11.19 9.73
N ASN A 160 -13.81 10.71 9.04
CA ASN A 160 -14.91 9.94 9.63
C ASN A 160 -14.68 8.41 9.57
N TYR A 161 -13.89 7.94 8.60
CA TYR A 161 -13.64 6.52 8.40
C TYR A 161 -12.17 6.28 8.07
N GLN A 162 -11.50 5.44 8.85
CA GLN A 162 -10.05 5.25 8.80
C GLN A 162 -9.62 3.90 8.20
N ASN A 163 -10.55 3.00 7.92
CA ASN A 163 -10.22 1.64 7.50
C ASN A 163 -10.04 1.52 5.98
N PHE A 164 -9.08 2.28 5.45
CA PHE A 164 -8.61 2.15 4.07
C PHE A 164 -7.25 1.49 4.03
N GLN A 165 -7.00 0.69 2.99
CA GLN A 165 -5.73 0.03 2.72
C GLN A 165 -5.15 0.49 1.39
N THR A 166 -3.83 0.57 1.33
CA THR A 166 -3.09 0.80 0.09
C THR A 166 -2.51 -0.48 -0.51
N SER A 167 -2.87 -1.65 0.04
CA SER A 167 -2.50 -2.95 -0.50
C SER A 167 -3.05 -3.10 -1.93
N GLY A 168 -2.16 -3.31 -2.89
CA GLY A 168 -2.50 -3.36 -4.31
C GLY A 168 -2.90 -2.03 -4.96
N ALA A 169 -2.79 -0.91 -4.24
CA ALA A 169 -3.03 0.42 -4.81
C ALA A 169 -2.08 0.72 -5.97
N VAL A 170 -2.55 1.51 -6.91
CA VAL A 170 -1.72 2.02 -8.02
C VAL A 170 -1.56 3.52 -7.84
N PHE A 171 -0.32 3.96 -7.71
CA PHE A 171 0.07 5.33 -7.41
C PHE A 171 0.67 6.00 -8.66
N ASN A 172 0.31 7.25 -8.91
CA ASN A 172 1.10 8.08 -9.80
C ASN A 172 2.45 8.37 -9.13
N THR A 173 3.55 8.07 -9.80
CA THR A 173 4.91 8.12 -9.25
C THR A 173 5.30 9.53 -8.83
N GLU A 174 4.99 10.53 -9.66
CA GLU A 174 5.28 11.93 -9.37
C GLU A 174 4.49 12.44 -8.17
N HIS A 175 3.18 12.14 -8.11
CA HIS A 175 2.35 12.53 -6.97
C HIS A 175 2.84 11.90 -5.67
N PHE A 176 3.16 10.60 -5.68
CA PHE A 176 3.64 9.91 -4.48
C PHE A 176 4.95 10.51 -3.95
N THR A 177 5.91 10.75 -4.86
CA THR A 177 7.22 11.28 -4.48
C THR A 177 7.16 12.75 -4.07
N SER A 178 6.35 13.57 -4.77
CA SER A 178 6.22 15.01 -4.49
C SER A 178 5.65 15.31 -3.10
N ILE A 179 4.75 14.46 -2.60
CA ILE A 179 4.22 14.59 -1.24
C ILE A 179 5.09 13.89 -0.19
N GLY A 180 6.22 13.29 -0.57
CA GLY A 180 7.23 12.72 0.33
C GLY A 180 6.99 11.27 0.74
N GLY A 181 6.25 10.48 -0.05
CA GLY A 181 6.05 9.05 0.16
C GLY A 181 5.41 8.67 1.49
N PHE A 182 5.67 7.47 1.98
CA PHE A 182 5.20 7.02 3.30
C PHE A 182 6.10 7.52 4.43
N LYS A 183 5.53 7.86 5.58
CA LYS A 183 6.27 8.26 6.77
C LYS A 183 6.57 7.06 7.68
N SER A 184 7.82 6.62 7.69
CA SER A 184 8.28 5.48 8.50
C SER A 184 8.13 5.69 10.01
N GLY A 185 8.13 6.94 10.46
CA GLY A 185 7.93 7.29 11.88
C GLY A 185 6.50 7.06 12.39
N ILE A 186 5.52 6.95 11.50
CA ILE A 186 4.12 6.68 11.86
C ILE A 186 3.84 5.20 11.69
N LYS A 187 3.92 4.46 12.78
CA LYS A 187 3.65 3.02 12.77
C LYS A 187 2.16 2.76 12.67
N LEU A 188 1.78 1.62 12.07
CA LEU A 188 0.42 1.11 11.86
C LEU A 188 -0.53 2.00 11.07
N THR A 189 -0.47 3.31 11.22
CA THR A 189 -1.39 4.26 10.57
C THR A 189 -0.70 5.10 9.49
N PHE A 190 0.47 4.67 9.01
CA PHE A 190 1.19 5.37 7.92
C PHE A 190 0.35 5.46 6.64
N VAL A 191 -0.45 4.43 6.34
CA VAL A 191 -1.41 4.44 5.22
C VAL A 191 -2.46 5.53 5.41
N TYR A 192 -3.04 5.61 6.61
CA TYR A 192 -4.06 6.61 6.92
C TYR A 192 -3.48 8.02 6.85
N GLU A 193 -2.29 8.25 7.44
CA GLU A 193 -1.59 9.54 7.34
C GLU A 193 -1.30 9.90 5.88
N PHE A 194 -0.83 8.95 5.10
CA PHE A 194 -0.52 9.17 3.69
C PHE A 194 -1.76 9.58 2.89
N LEU A 195 -2.88 8.90 3.06
CA LEU A 195 -4.13 9.24 2.36
C LEU A 195 -4.67 10.61 2.78
N LEU A 196 -4.60 10.96 4.08
CA LEU A 196 -4.94 12.31 4.56
C LEU A 196 -4.08 13.37 3.90
N ARG A 197 -2.75 13.15 3.86
CA ARG A 197 -1.80 14.08 3.27
C ARG A 197 -1.94 14.16 1.74
N ALA A 198 -2.22 13.05 1.08
CA ALA A 198 -2.46 13.01 -0.36
C ALA A 198 -3.68 13.85 -0.74
N THR A 199 -4.83 13.56 -0.13
CA THR A 199 -6.07 14.31 -0.39
C THR A 199 -5.98 15.78 0.02
N TYR A 200 -5.20 16.10 1.05
CA TYR A 200 -4.93 17.48 1.45
C TYR A 200 -4.08 18.26 0.43
N ASN A 201 -3.16 17.58 -0.26
CA ASN A 201 -2.33 18.16 -1.33
C ASN A 201 -2.99 18.02 -2.72
N ASP A 202 -4.30 17.90 -2.76
CA ASP A 202 -5.11 17.81 -3.98
C ASP A 202 -4.79 16.57 -4.86
N VAL A 203 -4.10 15.56 -4.31
CA VAL A 203 -3.94 14.27 -4.97
C VAL A 203 -5.25 13.50 -4.83
N LYS A 204 -5.96 13.36 -5.94
CA LYS A 204 -7.24 12.67 -5.96
C LYS A 204 -7.07 11.16 -5.81
N VAL A 205 -7.87 10.57 -4.95
CA VAL A 205 -7.87 9.13 -4.65
C VAL A 205 -9.22 8.54 -5.04
N MET A 206 -9.20 7.44 -5.78
CA MET A 206 -10.41 6.74 -6.19
C MET A 206 -10.37 5.27 -5.77
N THR A 207 -11.47 4.79 -5.20
CA THR A 207 -11.68 3.36 -5.01
C THR A 207 -12.29 2.74 -6.27
N VAL A 208 -11.67 1.69 -6.80
CA VAL A 208 -12.13 0.94 -7.95
C VAL A 208 -12.96 -0.25 -7.46
N PRO A 209 -14.25 -0.41 -7.86
CA PRO A 209 -15.13 -1.46 -7.36
C PRO A 209 -14.84 -2.82 -8.00
N LYS A 210 -13.59 -3.21 -8.01
CA LYS A 210 -13.09 -4.48 -8.53
C LYS A 210 -12.14 -5.07 -7.50
N VAL A 211 -12.31 -6.36 -7.20
CA VAL A 211 -11.34 -7.08 -6.37
C VAL A 211 -10.03 -7.11 -7.15
N GLY A 212 -9.07 -6.33 -6.68
CA GLY A 212 -7.75 -6.20 -7.30
C GLY A 212 -6.64 -6.89 -6.52
N TYR A 213 -6.86 -7.12 -5.23
CA TYR A 213 -5.84 -7.61 -4.32
C TYR A 213 -6.43 -8.56 -3.28
N LYS A 214 -5.68 -9.59 -2.92
CA LYS A 214 -5.99 -10.52 -1.85
C LYS A 214 -4.93 -10.35 -0.77
N HIS A 215 -5.35 -9.90 0.40
CA HIS A 215 -4.48 -9.65 1.55
C HIS A 215 -4.63 -10.76 2.58
N THR A 216 -3.51 -11.37 2.99
CA THR A 216 -3.45 -12.39 4.03
C THR A 216 -3.31 -11.72 5.39
N ASN A 217 -4.43 -11.54 6.06
CA ASN A 217 -4.51 -10.84 7.34
C ASN A 217 -4.02 -11.73 8.49
N MET A 218 -3.46 -11.10 9.53
CA MET A 218 -3.09 -11.76 10.81
C MET A 218 -2.03 -12.87 10.68
N ARG A 219 -1.24 -12.88 9.62
CA ARG A 219 -0.13 -13.84 9.50
C ARG A 219 0.91 -13.59 10.59
N ALA A 220 1.33 -14.66 11.27
CA ALA A 220 2.39 -14.59 12.27
C ALA A 220 3.69 -14.03 11.65
N GLY A 221 4.28 -13.02 12.28
CA GLY A 221 5.46 -12.31 11.81
C GLY A 221 5.16 -11.15 10.85
N SER A 222 3.89 -10.87 10.53
CA SER A 222 3.53 -9.60 9.88
C SER A 222 3.65 -8.44 10.87
N LEU A 223 3.88 -7.23 10.36
CA LEU A 223 4.03 -6.03 11.19
C LEU A 223 2.82 -5.85 12.13
N PHE A 224 1.62 -6.01 11.60
CA PHE A 224 0.39 -5.86 12.37
C PHE A 224 0.22 -6.96 13.43
N TRP A 225 0.60 -8.21 13.09
CA TRP A 225 0.57 -9.33 14.02
C TRP A 225 1.55 -9.12 15.19
N GLU A 226 2.77 -8.68 14.90
CA GLU A 226 3.77 -8.35 15.90
C GLU A 226 3.27 -7.27 16.86
N TYR A 227 2.68 -6.22 16.34
CA TYR A 227 2.08 -5.18 17.16
C TYR A 227 0.94 -5.67 18.05
N LYS A 228 0.15 -6.63 17.58
CA LYS A 228 -0.99 -7.15 18.34
C LYS A 228 -0.62 -8.22 19.36
N ASN A 229 0.42 -9.01 19.09
CA ASN A 229 0.73 -10.23 19.85
C ASN A 229 2.07 -10.19 20.58
N ASN A 230 2.92 -9.21 20.32
CA ASN A 230 4.20 -9.09 21.00
C ASN A 230 4.01 -8.34 22.33
N ASP A 231 4.25 -9.01 23.48
CA ASP A 231 4.11 -8.44 24.84
C ASP A 231 4.93 -7.13 25.06
N LYS A 232 5.96 -6.90 24.25
CA LYS A 232 6.76 -5.67 24.30
C LYS A 232 6.19 -4.54 23.46
N VAL A 233 5.24 -4.83 22.58
CA VAL A 233 4.69 -3.91 21.57
C VAL A 233 3.17 -4.02 21.51
N GLN A 234 2.54 -4.67 22.48
CA GLN A 234 1.08 -4.87 22.52
C GLN A 234 0.34 -3.54 22.31
N ILE A 235 -0.38 -3.46 21.20
CA ILE A 235 -1.27 -2.35 20.93
C ILE A 235 -2.60 -2.64 21.58
N GLY A 236 -2.87 -1.98 22.70
CA GLY A 236 -4.22 -1.86 23.21
C GLY A 236 -5.07 -0.97 22.30
N SER A 237 -6.37 -0.95 22.52
CA SER A 237 -7.29 -0.03 21.82
C SER A 237 -6.85 1.44 21.93
N ASP A 238 -6.21 1.79 23.03
CA ASP A 238 -5.70 3.14 23.28
C ASP A 238 -4.49 3.49 22.42
N GLU A 239 -3.67 2.50 22.05
CA GLU A 239 -2.52 2.72 21.19
C GLU A 239 -2.91 2.87 19.72
N ALA A 240 -3.88 2.09 19.25
CA ALA A 240 -4.45 2.31 17.92
C ALA A 240 -5.03 3.72 17.80
N LYS A 241 -5.75 4.20 18.82
CA LYS A 241 -6.25 5.57 18.90
C LYS A 241 -5.10 6.59 18.91
N PHE A 242 -4.04 6.33 19.67
CA PHE A 242 -2.86 7.20 19.70
C PHE A 242 -2.26 7.39 18.30
N TRP A 243 -2.10 6.31 17.52
CA TRP A 243 -1.55 6.40 16.17
C TRP A 243 -2.47 7.10 15.18
N ILE A 244 -3.81 6.90 15.29
CA ILE A 244 -4.79 7.66 14.50
C ILE A 244 -4.72 9.15 14.84
N ASP A 245 -4.69 9.48 16.12
CA ASP A 245 -4.59 10.88 16.58
C ASP A 245 -3.24 11.49 16.17
N THR A 246 -2.16 10.69 16.14
CA THR A 246 -0.85 11.13 15.66
C THR A 246 -0.89 11.42 14.16
N ALA A 247 -1.47 10.55 13.35
CA ALA A 247 -1.64 10.77 11.92
C ALA A 247 -2.47 12.05 11.64
N LYS A 248 -3.56 12.24 12.38
CA LYS A 248 -4.38 13.46 12.30
C LYS A 248 -3.60 14.71 12.67
N LYS A 249 -2.81 14.66 13.75
CA LYS A 249 -1.97 15.79 14.17
C LYS A 249 -0.91 16.14 13.13
N GLU A 250 -0.23 15.16 12.57
CA GLU A 250 0.74 15.37 11.49
C GLU A 250 0.12 16.04 10.27
N TYR A 251 -1.10 15.67 9.95
CA TYR A 251 -1.89 16.30 8.90
C TYR A 251 -2.27 17.75 9.26
N PHE A 252 -2.83 17.97 10.44
CA PHE A 252 -3.32 19.30 10.86
C PHE A 252 -2.20 20.31 11.14
N PHE A 253 -1.06 19.88 11.69
CA PHE A 253 0.06 20.78 11.96
C PHE A 253 0.71 21.40 10.71
N LYS A 254 0.42 20.87 9.53
CA LYS A 254 0.90 21.42 8.27
C LYS A 254 -0.07 22.41 7.63
N ASP A 255 -1.22 22.62 8.23
CA ASP A 255 -2.28 23.39 7.63
C ASP A 255 -2.61 24.67 8.42
N ASP A 256 -2.02 25.77 7.99
CA ASP A 256 -2.37 27.11 8.47
C ASP A 256 -3.83 27.52 8.15
N ARG A 257 -4.52 26.72 7.31
CA ARG A 257 -5.92 26.95 6.88
C ARG A 257 -6.92 26.15 7.71
N ASN A 258 -6.48 25.35 8.68
CA ASN A 258 -7.38 24.50 9.45
C ASN A 258 -8.03 25.27 10.60
N ILE A 259 -9.05 26.04 10.25
CA ILE A 259 -9.84 26.89 11.16
C ILE A 259 -10.48 26.09 12.31
N MET A 260 -10.75 24.79 12.10
CA MET A 260 -11.39 23.94 13.12
C MET A 260 -10.49 23.70 14.34
N TYR A 261 -9.18 23.88 14.23
CA TYR A 261 -8.27 23.71 15.36
C TYR A 261 -8.22 24.95 16.24
N GLU A 262 -8.37 26.14 15.66
CA GLU A 262 -8.40 27.42 16.40
C GLU A 262 -9.68 27.59 17.23
N GLU A 263 -10.81 27.07 16.75
CA GLU A 263 -12.11 27.14 17.49
C GLU A 263 -12.16 26.16 18.66
N SER A 264 -11.35 25.09 18.69
CA SER A 264 -11.34 24.10 19.78
C SER A 264 -10.41 24.47 20.95
N VAL A 265 -9.64 25.54 20.84
CA VAL A 265 -8.64 25.97 21.85
C VAL A 265 -9.12 27.24 22.60
N ASN A 266 -10.24 27.85 22.22
CA ASN A 266 -10.91 28.91 22.93
C ASN A 266 -12.16 28.40 23.62
#